data_d252d3af2813174c51411bb9484add18
#
_entry.id   d252d3af2813174c51411bb9484add18
#
_cell.length_a   1.000
_cell.length_b   1.000
_cell.length_c   1.000
_cell.angle_alpha   90.00
_cell.angle_beta   90.00
_cell.angle_gamma   90.00
#
_symmetry.space_group_name_H-M   'P 1'
#
loop_
_entity.id
_entity.type
_entity.pdbx_description
1 polymer ?
#
loop_
_entity_poly.entity_id
_entity_poly.type
_entity_poly.pdbx_seq_one_letter_code
_entity_poly.pdbx_strand_id
1 'polypeptide(L)'
;MRTGRLRKMNGFWKSLSFIGNECKMRNALMNYLQEEGLKCQLEDGIVIFDYNESHYSTHFQVHDGFAECKICYETSAEDYEALELQDKTFIADKTNTDVENHCKVLAFNDSLRVETSFYFTNKQMMINLFSQHFDELNESLGVAMDIACEKIDAHKANKNRSIGFVAEAQKRQEVEPQRVQALRRSWC
;
A
#
# COMPACT_ATOMS: atom_id res chain seq x y z
N MET A 1 50.11 -24.77 3.30
CA MET A 1 49.24 -23.73 2.74
C MET A 1 48.09 -24.33 1.91
N ARG A 2 47.10 -24.99 2.52
CA ARG A 2 45.95 -25.60 1.80
C ARG A 2 44.60 -25.47 2.50
N THR A 3 44.50 -24.73 3.60
CA THR A 3 43.26 -24.67 4.42
C THR A 3 42.35 -23.47 4.09
N GLY A 4 42.82 -22.45 3.36
CA GLY A 4 42.04 -21.24 3.06
C GLY A 4 41.02 -21.39 1.92
N ARG A 5 41.23 -22.34 0.98
CA ARG A 5 40.34 -22.51 -0.19
C ARG A 5 39.06 -23.28 0.17
N LEU A 6 39.14 -24.23 1.11
CA LEU A 6 38.00 -25.05 1.55
C LEU A 6 36.99 -24.22 2.39
N ARG A 7 37.43 -23.23 3.17
CA ARG A 7 36.52 -22.37 3.93
C ARG A 7 35.69 -21.44 3.05
N LYS A 8 36.27 -20.91 1.96
CA LYS A 8 35.54 -20.07 0.98
C LYS A 8 34.51 -20.89 0.18
N MET A 9 34.84 -22.15 -0.17
CA MET A 9 33.90 -23.03 -0.85
C MET A 9 32.72 -23.41 0.04
N ASN A 10 32.92 -23.70 1.33
CA ASN A 10 31.83 -24.00 2.27
C ASN A 10 30.87 -22.83 2.47
N GLY A 11 31.34 -21.58 2.43
CA GLY A 11 30.49 -20.39 2.47
C GLY A 11 29.62 -20.25 1.23
N PHE A 12 30.19 -20.50 0.05
CA PHE A 12 29.50 -20.45 -1.23
C PHE A 12 28.38 -21.51 -1.33
N TRP A 13 28.67 -22.77 -0.98
CA TRP A 13 27.67 -23.83 -0.97
C TRP A 13 26.57 -23.61 0.07
N LYS A 14 26.85 -23.03 1.24
CA LYS A 14 25.85 -22.65 2.24
C LYS A 14 24.95 -21.54 1.73
N SER A 15 25.50 -20.56 1.01
CA SER A 15 24.75 -19.47 0.38
C SER A 15 23.80 -20.01 -0.69
N LEU A 16 24.27 -20.85 -1.61
CA LEU A 16 23.43 -21.49 -2.63
C LEU A 16 22.32 -22.35 -2.03
N SER A 17 22.58 -23.06 -0.91
CA SER A 17 21.58 -23.87 -0.22
C SER A 17 20.52 -23.03 0.50
N PHE A 18 20.78 -21.76 0.75
CA PHE A 18 19.81 -20.82 1.32
C PHE A 18 18.90 -20.27 0.23
N ILE A 19 19.43 -19.75 -0.85
CA ILE A 19 18.70 -19.14 -1.97
C ILE A 19 17.80 -20.16 -2.68
N GLY A 20 18.26 -21.39 -2.88
CA GLY A 20 17.49 -22.45 -3.53
C GLY A 20 16.37 -23.06 -2.66
N ASN A 21 16.06 -22.49 -1.50
CA ASN A 21 15.08 -23.02 -0.57
C ASN A 21 14.21 -21.93 0.04
N GLU A 22 13.07 -21.67 -0.60
CA GLU A 22 12.12 -20.66 -0.14
C GLU A 22 11.65 -20.87 1.31
N CYS A 23 11.48 -22.11 1.77
CA CYS A 23 11.11 -22.40 3.15
C CYS A 23 12.17 -21.88 4.14
N LYS A 24 13.47 -22.02 3.81
CA LYS A 24 14.53 -21.45 4.65
C LYS A 24 14.54 -19.91 4.65
N MET A 25 14.22 -19.30 3.53
CA MET A 25 14.13 -17.84 3.43
C MET A 25 12.95 -17.31 4.25
N ARG A 26 11.78 -17.91 4.10
CA ARG A 26 10.57 -17.57 4.89
C ARG A 26 10.81 -17.74 6.38
N ASN A 27 11.35 -18.87 6.80
CA ASN A 27 11.67 -19.11 8.21
C ASN A 27 12.70 -18.09 8.76
N ALA A 28 13.70 -17.74 7.96
CA ALA A 28 14.70 -16.76 8.37
C ALA A 28 14.12 -15.36 8.53
N LEU A 29 13.18 -14.96 7.65
CA LEU A 29 12.45 -13.71 7.78
C LEU A 29 11.50 -13.73 8.98
N MET A 30 10.73 -14.78 9.15
CA MET A 30 9.83 -14.92 10.32
C MET A 30 10.58 -14.84 11.65
N ASN A 31 11.73 -15.50 11.75
CA ASN A 31 12.56 -15.40 12.96
C ASN A 31 13.05 -13.98 13.21
N TYR A 32 13.49 -13.28 12.16
CA TYR A 32 13.89 -11.88 12.26
C TYR A 32 12.73 -10.99 12.71
N LEU A 33 11.54 -11.11 12.09
CA LEU A 33 10.36 -10.33 12.48
C LEU A 33 9.95 -10.58 13.94
N GLN A 34 10.04 -11.85 14.39
CA GLN A 34 9.76 -12.21 15.78
C GLN A 34 10.81 -11.65 16.76
N GLU A 35 12.09 -11.63 16.39
CA GLU A 35 13.17 -11.00 17.14
C GLU A 35 12.95 -9.49 17.29
N GLU A 36 12.38 -8.84 16.25
CA GLU A 36 11.95 -7.43 16.28
C GLU A 36 10.61 -7.21 17.03
N GLY A 37 10.01 -8.27 17.56
CA GLY A 37 8.76 -8.20 18.33
C GLY A 37 7.49 -8.13 17.49
N LEU A 38 7.57 -8.38 16.18
CA LEU A 38 6.44 -8.34 15.28
C LEU A 38 5.69 -9.68 15.25
N LYS A 39 4.36 -9.61 15.17
CA LYS A 39 3.53 -10.79 14.93
C LYS A 39 3.62 -11.14 13.45
N CYS A 40 3.94 -12.40 13.17
CA CYS A 40 4.00 -12.90 11.80
C CYS A 40 3.45 -14.32 11.70
N GLN A 41 2.94 -14.65 10.51
CA GLN A 41 2.38 -15.97 10.18
C GLN A 41 2.71 -16.33 8.73
N LEU A 42 2.63 -17.63 8.43
CA LEU A 42 2.83 -18.15 7.09
C LEU A 42 1.49 -18.64 6.54
N GLU A 43 1.01 -18.01 5.47
CA GLU A 43 -0.21 -18.41 4.76
C GLU A 43 0.10 -18.60 3.28
N ASP A 44 -0.23 -19.76 2.73
CA ASP A 44 -0.04 -20.10 1.31
C ASP A 44 1.37 -19.80 0.75
N GLY A 45 2.39 -19.94 1.62
CA GLY A 45 3.77 -19.65 1.24
C GLY A 45 4.16 -18.17 1.29
N ILE A 46 3.28 -17.31 1.78
CA ILE A 46 3.48 -15.87 1.96
C ILE A 46 3.71 -15.61 3.45
N VAL A 47 4.71 -14.82 3.82
CA VAL A 47 4.87 -14.37 5.20
C VAL A 47 4.06 -13.10 5.37
N ILE A 48 3.05 -13.15 6.23
CA ILE A 48 2.21 -12.02 6.61
C ILE A 48 2.66 -11.55 7.99
N PHE A 49 2.74 -10.24 8.19
CA PHE A 49 3.11 -9.67 9.48
C PHE A 49 2.39 -8.35 9.74
N ASP A 50 2.24 -8.02 11.03
CA ASP A 50 1.58 -6.82 11.50
C ASP A 50 2.61 -5.80 11.97
N TYR A 51 2.42 -4.54 11.54
CA TYR A 51 3.19 -3.40 12.01
C TYR A 51 2.28 -2.16 12.10
N ASN A 52 2.21 -1.52 13.26
CA ASN A 52 1.37 -0.32 13.49
C ASN A 52 -0.08 -0.49 13.01
N GLU A 53 -0.73 -1.61 13.39
CA GLU A 53 -2.11 -1.95 13.02
C GLU A 53 -2.33 -2.19 11.52
N SER A 54 -1.26 -2.25 10.75
CA SER A 54 -1.28 -2.51 9.31
C SER A 54 -0.76 -3.91 8.99
N HIS A 55 -1.33 -4.54 7.96
CA HIS A 55 -0.96 -5.87 7.50
C HIS A 55 -0.07 -5.81 6.27
N TYR A 56 1.07 -6.48 6.35
CA TYR A 56 2.04 -6.55 5.26
C TYR A 56 2.21 -8.00 4.81
N SER A 57 2.51 -8.17 3.54
CA SER A 57 2.83 -9.48 2.96
C SER A 57 4.19 -9.48 2.27
N THR A 58 4.87 -10.64 2.29
CA THR A 58 6.15 -10.81 1.61
C THR A 58 6.13 -12.04 0.72
N HIS A 59 6.63 -11.87 -0.48
CA HIS A 59 6.75 -12.92 -1.49
C HIS A 59 8.21 -13.16 -1.82
N PHE A 60 8.59 -14.43 -1.98
CA PHE A 60 9.92 -14.79 -2.43
C PHE A 60 9.86 -15.42 -3.82
N GLN A 61 10.80 -15.04 -4.68
CA GLN A 61 11.02 -15.64 -5.98
C GLN A 61 12.47 -16.06 -6.12
N VAL A 62 12.71 -17.31 -6.49
CA VAL A 62 14.05 -17.86 -6.69
C VAL A 62 14.46 -17.73 -8.14
N HIS A 63 15.66 -17.22 -8.36
CA HIS A 63 16.34 -17.10 -9.66
C HIS A 63 17.65 -17.88 -9.65
N ASP A 64 18.32 -17.97 -10.80
CA ASP A 64 19.64 -18.61 -10.88
C ASP A 64 20.71 -17.75 -10.19
N GLY A 65 21.13 -18.21 -9.00
CA GLY A 65 22.18 -17.57 -8.21
C GLY A 65 21.74 -16.43 -7.28
N PHE A 66 20.48 -16.00 -7.27
CA PHE A 66 19.93 -14.99 -6.37
C PHE A 66 18.44 -15.25 -6.09
N ALA A 67 17.89 -14.54 -5.14
CA ALA A 67 16.44 -14.50 -4.91
C ALA A 67 15.95 -13.08 -4.80
N GLU A 68 14.68 -12.89 -5.09
CA GLU A 68 13.94 -11.65 -4.90
C GLU A 68 13.03 -11.79 -3.68
N CYS A 69 12.94 -10.73 -2.88
CA CYS A 69 11.91 -10.53 -1.88
C CYS A 69 11.09 -9.31 -2.28
N LYS A 70 9.78 -9.47 -2.36
CA LYS A 70 8.83 -8.37 -2.54
C LYS A 70 8.08 -8.16 -1.24
N ILE A 71 8.00 -6.92 -0.77
CA ILE A 71 7.18 -6.50 0.36
C ILE A 71 5.99 -5.71 -0.20
N CYS A 72 4.79 -6.04 0.25
CA CYS A 72 3.56 -5.38 -0.19
C CYS A 72 2.72 -4.97 1.02
N TYR A 73 2.15 -3.78 0.92
CA TYR A 73 1.01 -3.34 1.69
C TYR A 73 -0.15 -3.09 0.74
N GLU A 74 -1.33 -3.54 1.10
CA GLU A 74 -2.54 -3.28 0.33
C GLU A 74 -3.67 -2.90 1.28
N THR A 75 -4.34 -1.79 0.98
CA THR A 75 -5.49 -1.34 1.75
C THR A 75 -6.68 -1.13 0.83
N SER A 76 -7.84 -1.50 1.35
CA SER A 76 -9.13 -1.14 0.79
C SER A 76 -9.94 -0.44 1.90
N ALA A 77 -10.59 0.66 1.57
CA ALA A 77 -11.47 1.37 2.47
C ALA A 77 -12.65 1.93 1.68
N GLU A 78 -13.85 1.91 2.25
CA GLU A 78 -15.07 2.42 1.59
C GLU A 78 -14.89 3.85 1.05
N ASP A 79 -14.22 4.71 1.84
CA ASP A 79 -13.95 6.08 1.42
C ASP A 79 -13.01 6.18 0.22
N TYR A 80 -12.01 5.27 0.12
CA TYR A 80 -11.12 5.17 -1.04
C TYR A 80 -11.86 4.59 -2.25
N GLU A 81 -12.68 3.56 -2.06
CA GLU A 81 -13.50 2.97 -3.12
C GLU A 81 -14.43 4.00 -3.77
N ALA A 82 -14.95 4.95 -2.96
CA ALA A 82 -15.85 6.01 -3.43
C ALA A 82 -15.17 7.08 -4.30
N LEU A 83 -13.84 7.13 -4.33
CA LEU A 83 -13.09 8.06 -5.20
C LEU A 83 -13.18 7.62 -6.66
N GLU A 84 -13.15 8.59 -7.57
CA GLU A 84 -13.03 8.33 -9.00
C GLU A 84 -11.65 7.77 -9.35
N LEU A 85 -11.56 6.96 -10.41
CA LEU A 85 -10.29 6.38 -10.87
C LEU A 85 -9.21 7.45 -11.12
N GLN A 86 -9.61 8.63 -11.58
CA GLN A 86 -8.70 9.75 -11.80
C GLN A 86 -8.04 10.22 -10.50
N ASP A 87 -8.79 10.32 -9.39
CA ASP A 87 -8.24 10.70 -8.09
C ASP A 87 -7.33 9.59 -7.55
N LYS A 88 -7.71 8.32 -7.71
CA LYS A 88 -6.87 7.16 -7.34
C LYS A 88 -5.55 7.14 -8.08
N THR A 89 -5.59 7.38 -9.40
CA THR A 89 -4.37 7.47 -10.23
C THR A 89 -3.52 8.66 -9.80
N PHE A 90 -4.14 9.82 -9.50
CA PHE A 90 -3.42 10.98 -9.00
C PHE A 90 -2.68 10.70 -7.68
N ILE A 91 -3.30 9.97 -6.73
CA ILE A 91 -2.66 9.57 -5.47
C ILE A 91 -1.39 8.77 -5.76
N ALA A 92 -1.49 7.75 -6.61
CA ALA A 92 -0.35 6.91 -6.97
C ALA A 92 0.76 7.68 -7.69
N ASP A 93 0.43 8.45 -8.72
CA ASP A 93 1.39 9.21 -9.52
C ASP A 93 2.08 10.30 -8.69
N LYS A 94 1.31 11.00 -7.85
CA LYS A 94 1.84 12.05 -6.98
C LYS A 94 2.81 11.46 -5.96
N THR A 95 2.44 10.35 -5.29
CA THR A 95 3.32 9.69 -4.34
C THR A 95 4.60 9.20 -5.02
N ASN A 96 4.48 8.52 -6.17
CA ASN A 96 5.64 8.04 -6.93
C ASN A 96 6.56 9.18 -7.44
N THR A 97 6.06 10.40 -7.51
CA THR A 97 6.83 11.58 -7.91
C THR A 97 7.48 12.27 -6.71
N ASP A 98 6.77 12.33 -5.58
CA ASP A 98 7.23 13.09 -4.40
C ASP A 98 8.24 12.29 -3.56
N VAL A 99 8.22 10.95 -3.65
CA VAL A 99 9.12 10.08 -2.88
C VAL A 99 10.18 9.47 -3.79
N GLU A 100 11.44 9.88 -3.59
CA GLU A 100 12.58 9.35 -4.34
C GLU A 100 13.13 8.09 -3.65
N ASN A 101 12.44 6.94 -3.79
CA ASN A 101 12.89 5.65 -3.26
C ASN A 101 12.56 4.49 -4.22
N HIS A 102 12.73 3.24 -3.76
CA HIS A 102 12.54 2.03 -4.56
C HIS A 102 11.09 1.52 -4.56
N CYS A 103 10.16 2.23 -3.93
CA CYS A 103 8.78 1.82 -3.81
C CYS A 103 7.96 2.22 -5.03
N LYS A 104 6.87 1.47 -5.23
CA LYS A 104 5.84 1.79 -6.22
C LYS A 104 4.48 1.82 -5.54
N VAL A 105 3.75 2.88 -5.80
CA VAL A 105 2.34 3.00 -5.42
C VAL A 105 1.49 2.71 -6.63
N LEU A 106 0.56 1.78 -6.49
CA LEU A 106 -0.33 1.30 -7.55
C LEU A 106 -1.77 1.54 -7.13
N ALA A 107 -2.54 2.16 -8.02
CA ALA A 107 -3.96 2.40 -7.82
C ALA A 107 -4.79 1.31 -8.50
N PHE A 108 -5.69 0.68 -7.74
CA PHE A 108 -6.71 -0.25 -8.22
C PHE A 108 -8.10 0.35 -7.99
N ASN A 109 -9.13 -0.27 -8.54
CA ASN A 109 -10.50 0.23 -8.38
C ASN A 109 -10.98 0.20 -6.92
N ASP A 110 -10.56 -0.77 -6.17
CA ASP A 110 -10.98 -1.08 -4.80
C ASP A 110 -9.87 -0.95 -3.75
N SER A 111 -8.61 -0.84 -4.19
CA SER A 111 -7.46 -0.83 -3.28
C SER A 111 -6.34 0.11 -3.73
N LEU A 112 -5.51 0.50 -2.78
CA LEU A 112 -4.21 1.12 -2.99
C LEU A 112 -3.15 0.13 -2.51
N ARG A 113 -2.16 -0.16 -3.36
CA ARG A 113 -1.04 -1.03 -3.03
C ARG A 113 0.25 -0.23 -3.05
N VAL A 114 1.05 -0.39 -2.00
CA VAL A 114 2.44 0.06 -1.95
C VAL A 114 3.33 -1.16 -1.95
N GLU A 115 4.27 -1.24 -2.87
CA GLU A 115 5.18 -2.39 -2.98
C GLU A 115 6.62 -1.95 -3.23
N THR A 116 7.54 -2.76 -2.74
CA THR A 116 8.97 -2.66 -3.04
C THR A 116 9.56 -4.05 -3.23
N SER A 117 10.64 -4.17 -3.96
CA SER A 117 11.36 -5.44 -4.10
C SER A 117 12.88 -5.23 -4.11
N PHE A 118 13.59 -6.25 -3.65
CA PHE A 118 15.05 -6.26 -3.63
C PHE A 118 15.59 -7.66 -3.88
N TYR A 119 16.82 -7.69 -4.36
CA TYR A 119 17.53 -8.93 -4.70
C TYR A 119 18.63 -9.22 -3.68
N PHE A 120 18.79 -10.50 -3.33
CA PHE A 120 19.78 -10.93 -2.35
C PHE A 120 20.41 -12.29 -2.71
N THR A 121 21.59 -12.54 -2.16
CA THR A 121 22.36 -13.76 -2.39
C THR A 121 22.63 -14.57 -1.12
N ASN A 122 22.27 -14.05 0.06
CA ASN A 122 22.45 -14.74 1.34
C ASN A 122 21.53 -14.16 2.41
N LYS A 123 21.41 -14.86 3.56
CA LYS A 123 20.55 -14.48 4.68
C LYS A 123 20.84 -13.07 5.21
N GLN A 124 22.12 -12.74 5.43
CA GLN A 124 22.48 -11.45 6.04
C GLN A 124 22.09 -10.28 5.14
N MET A 125 22.34 -10.42 3.82
CA MET A 125 21.93 -9.44 2.83
C MET A 125 20.40 -9.27 2.79
N MET A 126 19.66 -10.41 2.84
CA MET A 126 18.20 -10.39 2.89
C MET A 126 17.68 -9.56 4.06
N ILE A 127 18.17 -9.82 5.27
CA ILE A 127 17.70 -9.11 6.48
C ILE A 127 18.04 -7.62 6.43
N ASN A 128 19.27 -7.26 6.03
CA ASN A 128 19.69 -5.86 5.95
C ASN A 128 18.86 -5.08 4.92
N LEU A 129 18.63 -5.67 3.73
CA LEU A 129 17.83 -5.03 2.69
C LEU A 129 16.34 -5.00 3.05
N PHE A 130 15.83 -6.03 3.76
CA PHE A 130 14.45 -6.05 4.22
C PHE A 130 14.17 -4.84 5.12
N SER A 131 14.99 -4.59 6.13
CA SER A 131 14.82 -3.42 7.01
C SER A 131 14.80 -2.12 6.23
N GLN A 132 15.79 -1.90 5.36
CA GLN A 132 15.89 -0.68 4.55
C GLN A 132 14.66 -0.48 3.66
N HIS A 133 14.26 -1.49 2.89
CA HIS A 133 13.13 -1.40 1.97
C HIS A 133 11.78 -1.32 2.70
N PHE A 134 11.69 -1.88 3.90
CA PHE A 134 10.52 -1.75 4.74
C PHE A 134 10.35 -0.32 5.26
N ASP A 135 11.43 0.35 5.65
CA ASP A 135 11.41 1.76 6.05
C ASP A 135 11.00 2.67 4.87
N GLU A 136 11.56 2.44 3.67
CA GLU A 136 11.18 3.15 2.43
C GLU A 136 9.69 2.94 2.08
N LEU A 137 9.17 1.73 2.29
CA LEU A 137 7.77 1.40 2.03
C LEU A 137 6.85 2.16 2.99
N ASN A 138 7.20 2.23 4.28
CA ASN A 138 6.42 2.98 5.26
C ASN A 138 6.43 4.49 4.99
N GLU A 139 7.54 5.05 4.52
CA GLU A 139 7.62 6.45 4.08
C GLU A 139 6.66 6.71 2.91
N SER A 140 6.73 5.88 1.86
CA SER A 140 5.83 5.99 0.71
C SER A 140 4.37 5.80 1.07
N LEU A 141 4.08 4.87 1.99
CA LEU A 141 2.73 4.66 2.50
C LEU A 141 2.21 5.89 3.24
N GLY A 142 3.02 6.52 4.09
CA GLY A 142 2.65 7.75 4.79
C GLY A 142 2.24 8.86 3.82
N VAL A 143 3.08 9.13 2.82
CA VAL A 143 2.78 10.15 1.79
C VAL A 143 1.52 9.79 0.99
N ALA A 144 1.35 8.53 0.59
CA ALA A 144 0.17 8.09 -0.15
C ALA A 144 -1.12 8.27 0.66
N MET A 145 -1.08 7.95 1.95
CA MET A 145 -2.23 8.10 2.85
C MET A 145 -2.60 9.56 3.09
N ASP A 146 -1.62 10.45 3.24
CA ASP A 146 -1.87 11.89 3.39
C ASP A 146 -2.58 12.46 2.15
N ILE A 147 -2.09 12.15 0.95
CA ILE A 147 -2.71 12.57 -0.31
C ILE A 147 -4.11 11.95 -0.46
N ALA A 148 -4.30 10.69 -0.07
CA ALA A 148 -5.60 10.02 -0.13
C ALA A 148 -6.60 10.68 0.82
N CYS A 149 -6.22 11.02 2.04
CA CYS A 149 -7.07 11.73 3.01
C CYS A 149 -7.52 13.08 2.45
N GLU A 150 -6.62 13.87 1.86
CA GLU A 150 -6.97 15.16 1.23
C GLU A 150 -8.03 14.98 0.12
N LYS A 151 -7.88 13.97 -0.72
CA LYS A 151 -8.82 13.67 -1.80
C LYS A 151 -10.19 13.20 -1.28
N ILE A 152 -10.19 12.34 -0.27
CA ILE A 152 -11.41 11.84 0.38
C ILE A 152 -12.19 13.01 1.01
N ASP A 153 -11.50 13.91 1.71
CA ASP A 153 -12.12 15.07 2.33
C ASP A 153 -12.70 16.03 1.29
N ALA A 154 -11.98 16.28 0.20
CA ALA A 154 -12.47 17.09 -0.92
C ALA A 154 -13.71 16.45 -1.57
N HIS A 155 -13.72 15.14 -1.77
CA HIS A 155 -14.86 14.39 -2.30
C HIS A 155 -16.09 14.51 -1.39
N LYS A 156 -15.92 14.30 -0.07
CA LYS A 156 -16.97 14.47 0.94
C LYS A 156 -17.54 15.90 0.97
N ALA A 157 -16.67 16.91 0.91
CA ALA A 157 -17.08 18.31 0.88
C ALA A 157 -17.90 18.65 -0.38
N ASN A 158 -17.53 18.14 -1.54
CA ASN A 158 -18.25 18.35 -2.80
C ASN A 158 -19.62 17.64 -2.79
N LYS A 159 -19.69 16.42 -2.26
CA LYS A 159 -20.94 15.67 -2.09
C LYS A 159 -21.92 16.42 -1.19
N ASN A 160 -21.44 16.98 -0.08
CA ASN A 160 -22.29 17.76 0.84
C ASN A 160 -22.78 19.07 0.21
N ARG A 161 -21.96 19.75 -0.61
CA ARG A 161 -22.38 20.93 -1.37
C ARG A 161 -23.47 20.61 -2.39
N SER A 162 -23.33 19.52 -3.15
CA SER A 162 -24.32 19.12 -4.14
C SER A 162 -25.67 18.78 -3.52
N ILE A 163 -25.69 18.13 -2.35
CA ILE A 163 -26.92 17.87 -1.58
C ILE A 163 -27.58 19.19 -1.13
N GLY A 164 -26.78 20.16 -0.68
CA GLY A 164 -27.28 21.49 -0.32
C GLY A 164 -27.93 22.22 -1.51
N PHE A 165 -27.33 22.21 -2.69
CA PHE A 165 -27.91 22.82 -3.90
C PHE A 165 -29.20 22.14 -4.35
N VAL A 166 -29.31 20.80 -4.25
CA VAL A 166 -30.55 20.07 -4.59
C VAL A 166 -31.68 20.44 -3.61
N ALA A 167 -31.38 20.51 -2.31
CA ALA A 167 -32.37 20.91 -1.29
C ALA A 167 -32.85 22.35 -1.47
N GLU A 168 -31.97 23.29 -1.85
CA GLU A 168 -32.35 24.70 -2.17
C GLU A 168 -33.16 24.79 -3.47
N ALA A 169 -32.80 24.03 -4.50
CA ALA A 169 -33.56 23.99 -5.75
C ALA A 169 -34.95 23.42 -5.54
N GLN A 170 -35.12 22.38 -4.74
CA GLN A 170 -36.44 21.83 -4.37
C GLN A 170 -37.26 22.83 -3.58
N LYS A 171 -36.70 23.54 -2.60
CA LYS A 171 -37.39 24.60 -1.87
C LYS A 171 -37.87 25.76 -2.81
N ARG A 172 -37.07 26.13 -3.80
CA ARG A 172 -37.47 27.14 -4.79
C ARG A 172 -38.62 26.66 -5.65
N GLN A 173 -38.62 25.42 -6.08
CA GLN A 173 -39.72 24.85 -6.87
C GLN A 173 -41.04 24.71 -6.08
N GLU A 174 -41.00 24.48 -4.77
CA GLU A 174 -42.19 24.45 -3.90
C GLU A 174 -42.77 25.84 -3.60
N VAL A 175 -41.92 26.87 -3.54
CA VAL A 175 -42.34 28.26 -3.23
C VAL A 175 -42.93 28.99 -4.46
N GLU A 176 -42.47 28.68 -5.67
CA GLU A 176 -42.87 29.36 -6.90
C GLU A 176 -44.35 29.15 -7.25
N PRO A 177 -44.95 27.94 -7.12
CA PRO A 177 -46.40 27.74 -7.34
C PRO A 177 -47.26 28.52 -6.34
N GLN A 178 -46.82 28.63 -5.09
CA GLN A 178 -47.57 29.38 -4.06
C GLN A 178 -47.56 30.88 -4.31
N ARG A 179 -46.49 31.43 -4.81
CA ARG A 179 -46.39 32.87 -5.22
C ARG A 179 -47.28 33.18 -6.41
N VAL A 180 -47.32 32.31 -7.39
CA VAL A 180 -48.21 32.50 -8.57
C VAL A 180 -49.67 32.39 -8.18
N GLN A 181 -50.03 31.48 -7.26
CA GLN A 181 -51.41 31.39 -6.74
C GLN A 181 -51.80 32.59 -5.89
N ALA A 182 -50.92 33.14 -5.08
CA ALA A 182 -51.15 34.35 -4.29
C ALA A 182 -51.39 35.59 -5.20
N LEU A 183 -50.61 35.75 -6.25
CA LEU A 183 -50.79 36.82 -7.24
C LEU A 183 -52.12 36.68 -8.00
N ARG A 184 -52.56 35.50 -8.37
CA ARG A 184 -53.87 35.29 -9.03
C ARG A 184 -55.06 35.63 -8.12
N ARG A 185 -54.95 35.45 -6.79
CA ARG A 185 -56.01 35.82 -5.83
C ARG A 185 -56.12 37.31 -5.54
N SER A 186 -55.07 38.06 -5.85
CA SER A 186 -55.10 39.54 -5.65
C SER A 186 -55.64 40.32 -6.86
N TRP A 187 -55.99 39.65 -7.96
CA TRP A 187 -56.54 40.25 -9.18
C TRP A 187 -58.02 39.86 -9.46
N CYS A 188 -58.66 39.17 -8.54
CA CYS A 188 -60.10 38.95 -8.46
C CYS A 188 -60.68 39.66 -7.26
#